data_7d53be7aa1d3183f484b2e302d15ef0c
#
_entry.id   7d53be7aa1d3183f484b2e302d15ef0c
#
_cell.length_a   1.000
_cell.length_b   1.000
_cell.length_c   1.000
_cell.angle_alpha   90.00
_cell.angle_beta   90.00
_cell.angle_gamma   90.00
#
_symmetry.space_group_name_H-M   'P 1'
#
loop_
_entity.id
_entity.type
_entity.pdbx_description
1 polymer ?
#
loop_
_entity_poly.entity_id
_entity_poly.type
_entity_poly.pdbx_seq_one_letter_code
_entity_poly.pdbx_strand_id
1 'polypeptide(L)'
;KKLLLIESDVDLREALSEQLNNTDQFEVFSSSNVTETLKKLKAQIFDLIILDLHRLNNDSLETHHFICTQELKCPILILTQRDETSNTVFGQDARASDYIIKPFKFPILLAHINLQLRKYEKAKDSSLSLGRYTFCPAMKILKTEDNQEIRLTEKETDILQFLYHSREDVVPRDILLHEVWGYNENVTTHTLETHVYRLRQKIERNPNIAELLLTETGGYRLGI
;
A
#
# COMPACT_ATOMS: atom_id res chain seq x y z
N LYS A 1 -10.97 2.11 -17.00
CA LYS A 1 -10.16 2.38 -15.80
C LYS A 1 -9.41 3.68 -15.94
N LYS A 2 -9.31 4.47 -14.84
CA LYS A 2 -8.59 5.76 -14.82
C LYS A 2 -7.16 5.55 -14.34
N LEU A 3 -6.19 5.92 -15.18
CA LEU A 3 -4.78 5.86 -14.86
C LEU A 3 -4.21 7.27 -14.68
N LEU A 4 -3.32 7.45 -13.70
CA LEU A 4 -2.51 8.66 -13.59
C LEU A 4 -1.07 8.35 -13.96
N LEU A 5 -0.57 8.94 -15.04
CA LEU A 5 0.81 8.84 -15.48
C LEU A 5 1.59 10.07 -15.02
N ILE A 6 2.62 9.87 -14.21
CA ILE A 6 3.50 10.93 -13.71
C ILE A 6 4.86 10.72 -14.36
N GLU A 7 5.16 11.57 -15.34
CA GLU A 7 6.36 11.52 -16.18
C GLU A 7 6.79 12.94 -16.55
N SER A 8 8.04 13.28 -16.30
CA SER A 8 8.60 14.60 -16.59
C SER A 8 8.96 14.78 -18.05
N ASP A 9 9.42 13.70 -18.71
CA ASP A 9 9.75 13.71 -20.13
C ASP A 9 8.47 13.86 -20.97
N VAL A 10 8.42 14.89 -21.79
CA VAL A 10 7.24 15.26 -22.59
C VAL A 10 6.94 14.19 -23.63
N ASP A 11 7.97 13.77 -24.38
CA ASP A 11 7.82 12.87 -25.52
C ASP A 11 7.38 11.48 -25.02
N LEU A 12 8.00 10.99 -23.95
CA LEU A 12 7.65 9.70 -23.34
C LEU A 12 6.25 9.75 -22.72
N ARG A 13 5.90 10.85 -22.05
CA ARG A 13 4.59 11.05 -21.44
C ARG A 13 3.46 11.03 -22.48
N GLU A 14 3.66 11.75 -23.59
CA GLU A 14 2.70 11.81 -24.70
C GLU A 14 2.56 10.44 -25.38
N ALA A 15 3.68 9.81 -25.72
CA ALA A 15 3.70 8.50 -26.35
C ALA A 15 3.01 7.41 -25.50
N LEU A 16 3.30 7.35 -24.20
CA LEU A 16 2.67 6.40 -23.29
C LEU A 16 1.18 6.69 -23.10
N SER A 17 0.81 7.97 -22.97
CA SER A 17 -0.59 8.37 -22.82
C SER A 17 -1.40 8.00 -24.06
N GLU A 18 -0.89 8.22 -25.25
CA GLU A 18 -1.53 7.86 -26.51
C GLU A 18 -1.67 6.33 -26.63
N GLN A 19 -0.59 5.59 -26.43
CA GLN A 19 -0.62 4.13 -26.53
C GLN A 19 -1.58 3.49 -25.53
N LEU A 20 -1.62 3.97 -24.30
CA LEU A 20 -2.54 3.46 -23.28
C LEU A 20 -4.00 3.81 -23.57
N ASN A 21 -4.29 5.04 -24.01
CA ASN A 21 -5.65 5.44 -24.43
C ASN A 21 -6.14 4.63 -25.63
N ASN A 22 -5.26 4.31 -26.59
CA ASN A 22 -5.59 3.51 -27.78
C ASN A 22 -5.96 2.05 -27.46
N THR A 23 -5.78 1.59 -26.22
CA THR A 23 -6.23 0.24 -25.83
C THR A 23 -7.73 0.15 -25.55
N ASP A 24 -8.48 1.25 -25.55
CA ASP A 24 -9.91 1.37 -25.16
C ASP A 24 -10.22 0.87 -23.74
N GLN A 25 -9.19 0.49 -22.96
CA GLN A 25 -9.35 -0.02 -21.59
C GLN A 25 -9.16 1.07 -20.54
N PHE A 26 -8.41 2.12 -20.89
CA PHE A 26 -7.94 3.13 -19.96
C PHE A 26 -8.32 4.54 -20.41
N GLU A 27 -8.59 5.37 -19.43
CA GLU A 27 -8.63 6.83 -19.53
C GLU A 27 -7.40 7.38 -18.80
N VAL A 28 -6.44 7.92 -19.54
CA VAL A 28 -5.14 8.31 -19.01
C VAL A 28 -5.10 9.81 -18.75
N PHE A 29 -4.78 10.15 -17.53
CA PHE A 29 -4.46 11.49 -17.08
C PHE A 29 -2.96 11.56 -16.84
N SER A 30 -2.28 12.53 -17.41
CA SER A 30 -0.85 12.67 -17.25
C SER A 30 -0.48 13.93 -16.46
N SER A 31 0.64 13.90 -15.77
CA SER A 31 1.22 15.06 -15.08
C SER A 31 2.74 15.04 -15.18
N SER A 32 3.33 16.24 -15.15
CA SER A 32 4.77 16.42 -15.29
C SER A 32 5.48 16.77 -13.99
N ASN A 33 4.73 17.13 -12.94
CA ASN A 33 5.27 17.61 -11.68
C ASN A 33 4.33 17.38 -10.50
N VAL A 34 4.86 17.57 -9.27
CA VAL A 34 4.13 17.38 -8.00
C VAL A 34 2.86 18.21 -7.93
N THR A 35 2.94 19.48 -8.30
CA THR A 35 1.81 20.42 -8.17
C THR A 35 0.63 20.02 -9.03
N GLU A 36 0.89 19.60 -10.26
CA GLU A 36 -0.14 19.11 -11.17
C GLU A 36 -0.71 17.78 -10.71
N THR A 37 0.16 16.87 -10.27
CA THR A 37 -0.22 15.58 -9.66
C THR A 37 -1.19 15.78 -8.52
N LEU A 38 -0.87 16.70 -7.60
CA LEU A 38 -1.73 17.02 -6.45
C LEU A 38 -3.12 17.51 -6.84
N LYS A 39 -3.17 18.42 -7.83
CA LYS A 39 -4.46 18.93 -8.31
C LYS A 39 -5.34 17.79 -8.85
N LYS A 40 -4.73 16.87 -9.60
CA LYS A 40 -5.46 15.73 -10.17
C LYS A 40 -5.91 14.73 -9.12
N LEU A 41 -5.04 14.40 -8.14
CA LEU A 41 -5.38 13.51 -7.02
C LEU A 41 -6.49 14.07 -6.12
N LYS A 42 -6.59 15.39 -5.99
CA LYS A 42 -7.70 16.04 -5.28
C LYS A 42 -9.00 16.08 -6.07
N ALA A 43 -8.92 16.14 -7.40
CA ALA A 43 -10.07 16.31 -8.27
C ALA A 43 -10.80 14.98 -8.57
N GLN A 44 -10.08 13.85 -8.57
CA GLN A 44 -10.65 12.55 -8.91
C GLN A 44 -9.87 11.37 -8.33
N ILE A 45 -10.53 10.21 -8.35
CA ILE A 45 -9.97 8.93 -7.90
C ILE A 45 -9.40 8.21 -9.12
N PHE A 46 -8.21 7.61 -8.94
CA PHE A 46 -7.54 6.79 -9.95
C PHE A 46 -7.55 5.32 -9.56
N ASP A 47 -7.59 4.44 -10.57
CA ASP A 47 -7.52 2.99 -10.38
C ASP A 47 -6.07 2.50 -10.25
N LEU A 48 -5.11 3.22 -10.85
CA LEU A 48 -3.67 2.91 -10.77
C LEU A 48 -2.85 4.18 -11.08
N ILE A 49 -1.71 4.32 -10.42
CA ILE A 49 -0.73 5.37 -10.68
C ILE A 49 0.52 4.74 -11.29
N ILE A 50 1.00 5.31 -12.38
CA ILE A 50 2.29 5.01 -13.00
C ILE A 50 3.22 6.18 -12.67
N LEU A 51 4.31 5.90 -11.96
CA LEU A 51 5.28 6.90 -11.54
C LEU A 51 6.63 6.60 -12.18
N ASP A 52 7.12 7.52 -13.00
CA ASP A 52 8.49 7.45 -13.48
C ASP A 52 9.46 8.07 -12.47
N LEU A 53 10.44 7.27 -12.09
CA LEU A 53 11.59 7.72 -11.31
C LEU A 53 12.77 7.90 -12.29
N HIS A 54 12.81 9.02 -12.98
CA HIS A 54 13.92 9.34 -13.85
C HIS A 54 14.91 10.23 -13.12
N ARG A 55 16.15 9.72 -12.97
CA ARG A 55 17.32 10.39 -12.34
C ARG A 55 16.93 11.25 -11.14
N LEU A 56 17.50 10.97 -10.02
CA LEU A 56 17.46 11.66 -8.71
C LEU A 56 17.52 13.19 -8.81
N ASN A 57 16.56 13.80 -9.49
CA ASN A 57 16.29 15.21 -9.32
C ASN A 57 15.46 15.34 -8.04
N ASN A 58 15.71 16.34 -7.23
CA ASN A 58 14.98 16.57 -5.97
C ASN A 58 13.46 16.52 -6.17
N ASP A 59 12.97 16.99 -7.33
CA ASP A 59 11.54 16.99 -7.66
C ASP A 59 10.93 15.58 -7.80
N SER A 60 11.67 14.60 -8.34
CA SER A 60 11.17 13.23 -8.49
C SER A 60 11.15 12.48 -7.15
N LEU A 61 12.14 12.74 -6.29
CA LEU A 61 12.17 12.24 -4.92
C LEU A 61 11.07 12.86 -4.06
N GLU A 62 10.83 14.16 -4.19
CA GLU A 62 9.73 14.85 -3.52
C GLU A 62 8.38 14.32 -4.00
N THR A 63 8.21 14.08 -5.30
CA THR A 63 6.99 13.48 -5.85
C THR A 63 6.77 12.07 -5.31
N HIS A 64 7.82 11.25 -5.31
CA HIS A 64 7.76 9.89 -4.76
C HIS A 64 7.44 9.91 -3.26
N HIS A 65 8.22 10.66 -2.48
CA HIS A 65 7.99 10.79 -1.04
C HIS A 65 6.59 11.31 -0.76
N PHE A 66 6.14 12.32 -1.52
CA PHE A 66 4.80 12.85 -1.41
C PHE A 66 3.73 11.80 -1.73
N ILE A 67 3.85 11.07 -2.84
CA ILE A 67 2.90 10.01 -3.22
C ILE A 67 2.88 8.91 -2.15
N CYS A 68 4.04 8.56 -1.60
CA CYS A 68 4.15 7.58 -0.52
C CYS A 68 3.58 8.08 0.81
N THR A 69 3.56 9.38 1.07
CA THR A 69 2.91 9.97 2.25
C THR A 69 1.40 10.13 2.09
N GLN A 70 0.90 10.20 0.83
CA GLN A 70 -0.54 10.20 0.60
C GLN A 70 -1.10 8.81 0.81
N GLU A 71 -2.17 8.71 1.55
CA GLU A 71 -2.90 7.46 1.77
C GLU A 71 -3.72 7.10 0.52
N LEU A 72 -3.03 6.82 -0.59
CA LEU A 72 -3.67 6.47 -1.85
C LEU A 72 -4.32 5.08 -1.77
N LYS A 73 -5.52 4.98 -2.31
CA LYS A 73 -6.33 3.75 -2.34
C LYS A 73 -6.17 2.97 -3.65
N CYS A 74 -5.06 3.13 -4.36
CA CYS A 74 -4.80 2.45 -5.62
C CYS A 74 -3.36 1.97 -5.71
N PRO A 75 -3.07 0.94 -6.53
CA PRO A 75 -1.72 0.44 -6.73
C PRO A 75 -0.83 1.48 -7.43
N ILE A 76 0.45 1.47 -7.10
CA ILE A 76 1.47 2.31 -7.70
C ILE A 76 2.45 1.41 -8.44
N LEU A 77 2.61 1.66 -9.74
CA LEU A 77 3.58 1.01 -10.62
C LEU A 77 4.72 1.98 -10.89
N ILE A 78 5.93 1.59 -10.52
CA ILE A 78 7.12 2.44 -10.68
C ILE A 78 7.88 2.05 -11.93
N LEU A 79 8.21 3.05 -12.77
CA LEU A 79 9.16 2.92 -13.87
C LEU A 79 10.51 3.43 -13.38
N THR A 80 11.60 2.63 -13.51
CA THR A 80 12.91 2.96 -12.95
C THR A 80 14.05 2.53 -13.87
N GLN A 81 15.25 3.06 -13.66
CA GLN A 81 16.45 2.62 -14.35
C GLN A 81 17.17 1.52 -13.54
N ARG A 82 17.96 0.69 -14.22
CA ARG A 82 18.61 -0.49 -13.64
C ARG A 82 19.55 -0.16 -12.47
N ASP A 83 20.18 1.02 -12.50
CA ASP A 83 21.16 1.43 -11.50
C ASP A 83 20.53 1.95 -10.21
N GLU A 84 19.24 2.25 -10.23
CA GLU A 84 18.48 2.80 -9.09
C GLU A 84 17.89 1.69 -8.20
N THR A 85 17.74 0.46 -8.73
CA THR A 85 17.21 -0.68 -7.96
C THR A 85 18.24 -1.32 -7.02
N SER A 86 19.55 -1.12 -7.26
CA SER A 86 20.63 -1.77 -6.51
C SER A 86 21.12 -0.98 -5.30
N ASN A 87 20.77 0.29 -5.18
CA ASN A 87 21.18 1.11 -4.06
C ASN A 87 19.97 1.78 -3.40
N THR A 88 19.42 1.13 -2.40
CA THR A 88 18.98 1.78 -1.23
C THR A 88 17.49 2.06 -1.00
N VAL A 89 17.02 3.16 -1.07
CA VAL A 89 15.82 3.71 -0.43
C VAL A 89 14.51 3.15 -1.01
N PHE A 90 14.54 2.72 -2.26
CA PHE A 90 13.33 2.29 -2.98
C PHE A 90 13.00 0.80 -2.86
N GLY A 91 13.97 -0.05 -2.55
CA GLY A 91 13.76 -1.50 -2.35
C GLY A 91 13.02 -1.84 -1.05
N GLN A 92 12.86 -0.87 -0.16
CA GLN A 92 12.14 -1.01 1.12
C GLN A 92 10.85 -0.20 1.18
N ASP A 93 10.50 0.52 0.10
CA ASP A 93 9.25 1.26 0.06
C ASP A 93 8.08 0.31 -0.21
N ALA A 94 7.55 -0.20 0.88
CA ALA A 94 6.42 -1.13 0.95
C ALA A 94 5.12 -0.65 0.27
N ARG A 95 5.12 0.51 -0.38
CA ARG A 95 3.95 1.09 -1.03
C ARG A 95 3.94 0.95 -2.54
N ALA A 96 5.09 0.71 -3.18
CA ALA A 96 5.11 0.38 -4.60
C ALA A 96 4.56 -1.04 -4.79
N SER A 97 3.52 -1.15 -5.61
CA SER A 97 2.90 -2.44 -5.91
C SER A 97 3.75 -3.28 -6.87
N ASP A 98 4.56 -2.63 -7.70
CA ASP A 98 5.42 -3.28 -8.68
C ASP A 98 6.42 -2.29 -9.31
N TYR A 99 7.48 -2.84 -9.95
CA TYR A 99 8.54 -2.08 -10.61
C TYR A 99 8.76 -2.58 -12.03
N ILE A 100 9.00 -1.66 -12.96
CA ILE A 100 9.43 -1.97 -14.34
C ILE A 100 10.75 -1.25 -14.62
N ILE A 101 11.74 -2.01 -15.04
CA ILE A 101 13.07 -1.48 -15.38
C ILE A 101 13.08 -1.00 -16.83
N LYS A 102 13.52 0.22 -17.06
CA LYS A 102 13.76 0.80 -18.39
C LYS A 102 15.07 0.25 -19.01
N PRO A 103 15.12 -0.01 -20.31
CA PRO A 103 14.04 0.12 -21.29
C PRO A 103 13.06 -1.05 -21.26
N PHE A 104 11.78 -0.78 -21.46
CA PHE A 104 10.73 -1.78 -21.51
C PHE A 104 9.94 -1.74 -22.82
N LYS A 105 9.27 -2.84 -23.14
CA LYS A 105 8.33 -2.90 -24.27
C LYS A 105 6.92 -2.60 -23.78
N PHE A 106 6.13 -1.86 -24.57
CA PHE A 106 4.75 -1.49 -24.22
C PHE A 106 3.87 -2.69 -23.78
N PRO A 107 3.91 -3.88 -24.43
CA PRO A 107 3.14 -5.04 -23.96
C PRO A 107 3.50 -5.49 -22.54
N ILE A 108 4.75 -5.29 -22.10
CA ILE A 108 5.19 -5.61 -20.73
C ILE A 108 4.57 -4.63 -19.75
N LEU A 109 4.61 -3.33 -20.05
CA LEU A 109 3.93 -2.30 -19.24
C LEU A 109 2.44 -2.61 -19.10
N LEU A 110 1.77 -2.92 -20.21
CA LEU A 110 0.36 -3.26 -20.23
C LEU A 110 0.04 -4.51 -19.39
N ALA A 111 0.88 -5.53 -19.46
CA ALA A 111 0.74 -6.74 -18.64
C ALA A 111 0.85 -6.44 -17.14
N HIS A 112 1.82 -5.60 -16.72
CA HIS A 112 1.99 -5.20 -15.32
C HIS A 112 0.80 -4.35 -14.84
N ILE A 113 0.33 -3.38 -15.63
CA ILE A 113 -0.87 -2.59 -15.30
C ILE A 113 -2.06 -3.51 -15.03
N ASN A 114 -2.37 -4.42 -15.98
CA ASN A 114 -3.48 -5.36 -15.86
C ASN A 114 -3.33 -6.30 -14.65
N LEU A 115 -2.10 -6.76 -14.38
CA LEU A 115 -1.83 -7.61 -13.22
C LEU A 115 -2.10 -6.88 -11.91
N GLN A 116 -1.63 -5.62 -11.77
CA GLN A 116 -1.83 -4.83 -10.56
C GLN A 116 -3.30 -4.47 -10.35
N LEU A 117 -4.02 -4.08 -11.40
CA LEU A 117 -5.45 -3.83 -11.33
C LEU A 117 -6.24 -5.07 -10.87
N ARG A 118 -5.93 -6.26 -11.44
CA ARG A 118 -6.57 -7.53 -11.04
C ARG A 118 -6.24 -7.93 -9.60
N LYS A 119 -4.98 -7.78 -9.17
CA LYS A 119 -4.58 -8.04 -7.78
C LYS A 119 -5.35 -7.14 -6.83
N TYR A 120 -5.44 -5.86 -7.15
CA TYR A 120 -6.14 -4.88 -6.32
C TYR A 120 -7.65 -5.14 -6.25
N GLU A 121 -8.29 -5.51 -7.36
CA GLU A 121 -9.70 -5.90 -7.38
C GLU A 121 -9.96 -7.14 -6.53
N LYS A 122 -9.18 -8.21 -6.74
CA LYS A 122 -9.30 -9.44 -5.92
C LYS A 122 -9.08 -9.19 -4.43
N ALA A 123 -8.13 -8.32 -4.12
CA ALA A 123 -7.83 -7.96 -2.75
C ALA A 123 -8.95 -7.09 -2.12
N LYS A 124 -9.62 -6.27 -2.92
CA LYS A 124 -10.80 -5.51 -2.50
C LYS A 124 -11.98 -6.45 -2.20
N ASP A 125 -12.11 -7.53 -2.96
CA ASP A 125 -13.14 -8.55 -2.76
C ASP A 125 -12.82 -9.52 -1.61
N SER A 126 -11.56 -9.64 -1.20
CA SER A 126 -11.14 -10.44 -0.05
C SER A 126 -11.30 -9.68 1.27
N SER A 127 -12.54 -9.44 1.66
CA SER A 127 -12.85 -8.91 2.97
C SER A 127 -12.98 -10.03 4.01
N LEU A 128 -12.42 -9.80 5.19
CA LEU A 128 -12.43 -10.72 6.31
C LEU A 128 -13.35 -10.18 7.41
N SER A 129 -14.18 -11.05 7.99
CA SER A 129 -15.00 -10.67 9.14
C SER A 129 -14.13 -10.65 10.40
N LEU A 130 -14.02 -9.50 11.05
CA LEU A 130 -13.21 -9.29 12.24
C LEU A 130 -14.06 -8.67 13.35
N GLY A 131 -14.79 -9.52 14.07
CA GLY A 131 -15.77 -9.06 15.06
C GLY A 131 -16.80 -8.14 14.41
N ARG A 132 -16.90 -6.88 14.90
CA ARG A 132 -17.78 -5.84 14.36
C ARG A 132 -17.28 -5.14 13.11
N TYR A 133 -16.13 -5.55 12.59
CA TYR A 133 -15.48 -4.93 11.43
C TYR A 133 -15.43 -5.86 10.24
N THR A 134 -15.47 -5.28 9.06
CA THR A 134 -15.04 -5.92 7.83
C THR A 134 -13.60 -5.47 7.55
N PHE A 135 -12.65 -6.38 7.68
CA PHE A 135 -11.24 -6.12 7.45
C PHE A 135 -10.87 -6.34 5.99
N CYS A 136 -10.32 -5.32 5.36
CA CYS A 136 -9.84 -5.34 3.98
C CYS A 136 -8.31 -5.14 3.98
N PRO A 137 -7.50 -6.21 4.11
CA PRO A 137 -6.05 -6.10 4.27
C PRO A 137 -5.36 -5.34 3.15
N ALA A 138 -5.72 -5.61 1.90
CA ALA A 138 -5.12 -4.97 0.74
C ALA A 138 -5.38 -3.46 0.66
N MET A 139 -6.47 -3.00 1.23
CA MET A 139 -6.80 -1.58 1.31
C MET A 139 -6.29 -0.94 2.61
N LYS A 140 -5.74 -1.75 3.52
CA LYS A 140 -5.29 -1.35 4.87
C LYS A 140 -6.39 -0.59 5.62
N ILE A 141 -7.63 -1.09 5.56
CA ILE A 141 -8.79 -0.50 6.24
C ILE A 141 -9.62 -1.54 6.98
N LEU A 142 -10.27 -1.05 8.04
CA LEU A 142 -11.41 -1.70 8.67
C LEU A 142 -12.66 -0.89 8.34
N LYS A 143 -13.74 -1.57 7.97
CA LYS A 143 -15.05 -0.95 7.80
C LYS A 143 -15.94 -1.31 8.98
N THR A 144 -16.60 -0.31 9.55
CA THR A 144 -17.66 -0.51 10.53
C THR A 144 -18.95 -0.94 9.84
N GLU A 145 -19.95 -1.36 10.61
CA GLU A 145 -21.31 -1.66 10.12
C GLU A 145 -21.94 -0.46 9.41
N ASP A 146 -21.63 0.77 9.84
CA ASP A 146 -22.08 2.02 9.22
C ASP A 146 -21.23 2.44 8.01
N ASN A 147 -20.41 1.54 7.45
CA ASN A 147 -19.49 1.82 6.34
C ASN A 147 -18.42 2.92 6.59
N GLN A 148 -18.17 3.28 7.84
CA GLN A 148 -17.06 4.16 8.16
C GLN A 148 -15.74 3.41 8.01
N GLU A 149 -14.73 4.09 7.46
CA GLU A 149 -13.42 3.50 7.22
C GLU A 149 -12.41 3.93 8.31
N ILE A 150 -11.81 2.93 8.96
CA ILE A 150 -10.69 3.10 9.87
C ILE A 150 -9.42 2.69 9.13
N ARG A 151 -8.49 3.63 8.95
CA ARG A 151 -7.24 3.37 8.25
C ARG A 151 -6.21 2.74 9.16
N LEU A 152 -5.52 1.75 8.60
CA LEU A 152 -4.44 1.02 9.25
C LEU A 152 -3.11 1.37 8.58
N THR A 153 -2.07 1.42 9.39
CA THR A 153 -0.71 1.39 8.88
C THR A 153 -0.38 -0.01 8.37
N GLU A 154 0.71 -0.17 7.63
CA GLU A 154 1.17 -1.46 7.15
C GLU A 154 1.37 -2.45 8.29
N LYS A 155 2.11 -2.06 9.33
CA LYS A 155 2.38 -2.92 10.49
C LYS A 155 1.13 -3.29 11.28
N GLU A 156 0.16 -2.38 11.39
CA GLU A 156 -1.14 -2.68 11.98
C GLU A 156 -1.95 -3.68 11.15
N THR A 157 -1.86 -3.56 9.82
CA THR A 157 -2.49 -4.51 8.88
C THR A 157 -1.85 -5.89 8.99
N ASP A 158 -0.51 -5.95 8.97
CA ASP A 158 0.26 -7.19 9.09
C ASP A 158 -0.04 -7.91 10.40
N ILE A 159 -0.09 -7.17 11.53
CA ILE A 159 -0.48 -7.73 12.84
C ILE A 159 -1.86 -8.36 12.78
N LEU A 160 -2.87 -7.61 12.31
CA LEU A 160 -4.24 -8.13 12.25
C LEU A 160 -4.36 -9.31 11.31
N GLN A 161 -3.70 -9.27 10.16
CA GLN A 161 -3.74 -10.33 9.16
C GLN A 161 -3.09 -11.61 9.69
N PHE A 162 -1.93 -11.50 10.34
CA PHE A 162 -1.25 -12.65 10.92
C PHE A 162 -2.07 -13.29 12.04
N LEU A 163 -2.58 -12.49 12.98
CA LEU A 163 -3.44 -12.97 14.06
C LEU A 163 -4.74 -13.58 13.55
N TYR A 164 -5.33 -13.02 12.48
CA TYR A 164 -6.54 -13.57 11.86
C TYR A 164 -6.31 -14.97 11.28
N HIS A 165 -5.17 -15.19 10.62
CA HIS A 165 -4.82 -16.51 10.07
C HIS A 165 -4.41 -17.52 11.15
N SER A 166 -3.90 -17.04 12.28
CA SER A 166 -3.61 -17.88 13.45
C SER A 166 -4.88 -18.29 14.21
N ARG A 167 -6.03 -17.79 13.78
CA ARG A 167 -7.34 -18.05 14.37
C ARG A 167 -7.39 -17.67 15.85
N GLU A 168 -7.86 -18.61 16.72
CA GLU A 168 -8.01 -18.36 18.15
C GLU A 168 -6.75 -18.67 18.96
N ASP A 169 -5.68 -19.13 18.32
CA ASP A 169 -4.44 -19.47 18.99
C ASP A 169 -3.70 -18.22 19.49
N VAL A 170 -3.09 -18.33 20.65
CA VAL A 170 -2.22 -17.28 21.19
C VAL A 170 -0.92 -17.29 20.43
N VAL A 171 -0.65 -16.19 19.72
CA VAL A 171 0.63 -15.98 19.00
C VAL A 171 1.66 -15.38 19.95
N PRO A 172 2.79 -16.07 20.20
CA PRO A 172 3.89 -15.54 21.00
C PRO A 172 4.42 -14.22 20.48
N ARG A 173 4.89 -13.34 21.39
CA ARG A 173 5.37 -11.99 21.02
C ARG A 173 6.55 -12.00 20.07
N ASP A 174 7.47 -12.92 20.28
CA ASP A 174 8.67 -13.11 19.45
C ASP A 174 8.31 -13.59 18.05
N ILE A 175 7.35 -14.50 17.91
CA ILE A 175 6.85 -14.96 16.61
C ILE A 175 6.16 -13.81 15.89
N LEU A 176 5.24 -13.09 16.53
CA LEU A 176 4.54 -11.97 15.91
C LEU A 176 5.51 -10.85 15.51
N LEU A 177 6.52 -10.57 16.32
CA LEU A 177 7.57 -9.60 16.02
C LEU A 177 8.37 -10.04 14.78
N HIS A 178 8.79 -11.30 14.73
CA HIS A 178 9.55 -11.86 13.64
C HIS A 178 8.75 -11.84 12.31
N GLU A 179 7.51 -12.28 12.33
CA GLU A 179 6.67 -12.36 11.13
C GLU A 179 6.32 -10.98 10.57
N VAL A 180 6.13 -9.99 11.44
CA VAL A 180 5.72 -8.64 11.01
C VAL A 180 6.93 -7.75 10.65
N TRP A 181 8.08 -7.89 11.34
CA TRP A 181 9.26 -7.03 11.11
C TRP A 181 10.47 -7.75 10.49
N GLY A 182 10.42 -9.08 10.37
CA GLY A 182 11.56 -9.88 9.90
C GLY A 182 12.70 -9.96 10.92
N TYR A 183 13.84 -10.46 10.49
CA TYR A 183 15.06 -10.49 11.28
C TYR A 183 15.73 -9.12 11.36
N ASN A 184 15.15 -8.20 12.11
CA ASN A 184 15.74 -6.88 12.34
C ASN A 184 16.16 -6.77 13.81
N GLU A 185 17.45 -6.84 14.08
CA GLU A 185 18.03 -6.79 15.43
C GLU A 185 17.70 -5.51 16.21
N ASN A 186 17.29 -4.45 15.52
CA ASN A 186 16.92 -3.17 16.14
C ASN A 186 15.45 -3.09 16.57
N VAL A 187 14.64 -4.11 16.28
CA VAL A 187 13.21 -4.12 16.63
C VAL A 187 13.00 -5.00 17.87
N THR A 188 12.46 -4.39 18.91
CA THR A 188 12.23 -5.05 20.21
C THR A 188 10.73 -5.30 20.45
N THR A 189 10.42 -6.12 21.44
CA THR A 189 9.04 -6.36 21.90
C THR A 189 8.30 -5.06 22.26
N HIS A 190 9.02 -4.03 22.71
CA HIS A 190 8.45 -2.72 22.99
C HIS A 190 7.91 -2.02 21.72
N THR A 191 8.52 -2.27 20.57
CA THR A 191 7.98 -1.78 19.28
C THR A 191 6.63 -2.43 18.98
N LEU A 192 6.52 -3.74 19.15
CA LEU A 192 5.26 -4.47 18.99
C LEU A 192 4.19 -3.94 19.94
N GLU A 193 4.51 -3.76 21.23
CA GLU A 193 3.57 -3.24 22.25
C GLU A 193 3.05 -1.85 21.88
N THR A 194 3.92 -0.99 21.33
CA THR A 194 3.53 0.35 20.87
C THR A 194 2.53 0.27 19.73
N HIS A 195 2.76 -0.63 18.75
CA HIS A 195 1.83 -0.83 17.63
C HIS A 195 0.51 -1.44 18.08
N VAL A 196 0.54 -2.43 18.97
CA VAL A 196 -0.65 -3.02 19.59
C VAL A 196 -1.47 -1.97 20.32
N TYR A 197 -0.82 -1.11 21.09
CA TYR A 197 -1.52 -0.01 21.81
C TYR A 197 -2.20 0.95 20.82
N ARG A 198 -1.49 1.40 19.79
CA ARG A 198 -2.06 2.29 18.76
C ARG A 198 -3.21 1.62 17.99
N LEU A 199 -3.07 0.34 17.70
CA LEU A 199 -4.10 -0.43 17.03
C LEU A 199 -5.36 -0.53 17.91
N ARG A 200 -5.22 -0.81 19.20
CA ARG A 200 -6.34 -0.81 20.17
C ARG A 200 -7.06 0.52 20.22
N GLN A 201 -6.33 1.63 20.17
CA GLN A 201 -6.95 2.96 20.12
C GLN A 201 -7.86 3.15 18.91
N LYS A 202 -7.60 2.43 17.82
CA LYS A 202 -8.41 2.49 16.60
C LYS A 202 -9.59 1.52 16.59
N ILE A 203 -9.43 0.35 17.19
CA ILE A 203 -10.38 -0.76 17.01
C ILE A 203 -11.18 -1.11 18.25
N GLU A 204 -10.74 -0.76 19.44
CA GLU A 204 -11.45 -1.06 20.68
C GLU A 204 -12.39 0.07 21.10
N ARG A 205 -13.49 -0.28 21.73
CA ARG A 205 -14.38 0.73 22.37
C ARG A 205 -13.69 1.40 23.53
N ASN A 206 -12.96 0.60 24.31
CA ASN A 206 -12.10 1.06 25.40
C ASN A 206 -10.72 0.40 25.24
N PRO A 207 -9.67 1.14 24.88
CA PRO A 207 -8.32 0.58 24.66
C PRO A 207 -7.74 -0.14 25.89
N ASN A 208 -8.20 0.19 27.09
CA ASN A 208 -7.76 -0.45 28.33
C ASN A 208 -8.50 -1.76 28.64
N ILE A 209 -9.62 -2.01 27.97
CA ILE A 209 -10.44 -3.21 28.12
C ILE A 209 -10.61 -3.79 26.71
N ALA A 210 -9.56 -4.48 26.23
CA ALA A 210 -9.54 -5.02 24.88
C ALA A 210 -10.53 -6.21 24.77
N GLU A 211 -11.39 -6.16 23.77
CA GLU A 211 -12.34 -7.21 23.42
C GLU A 211 -11.94 -7.95 22.13
N LEU A 212 -11.34 -7.23 21.19
CA LEU A 212 -10.98 -7.76 19.88
C LEU A 212 -9.50 -8.18 19.79
N LEU A 213 -8.57 -7.36 20.30
CA LEU A 213 -7.14 -7.67 20.31
C LEU A 213 -6.69 -7.99 21.73
N LEU A 214 -6.76 -9.24 22.10
CA LEU A 214 -6.53 -9.70 23.46
C LEU A 214 -5.03 -9.89 23.77
N THR A 215 -4.64 -9.58 25.00
CA THR A 215 -3.35 -9.97 25.57
C THR A 215 -3.53 -11.20 26.40
N GLU A 216 -2.77 -12.23 26.07
CA GLU A 216 -2.75 -13.50 26.82
C GLU A 216 -1.35 -13.75 27.39
N THR A 217 -1.24 -14.76 28.25
CA THR A 217 0.07 -15.15 28.80
C THR A 217 1.01 -15.52 27.66
N GLY A 218 2.04 -14.67 27.46
CA GLY A 218 3.08 -14.86 26.44
C GLY A 218 2.81 -14.21 25.09
N GLY A 219 1.60 -13.75 24.77
CA GLY A 219 1.33 -13.28 23.41
C GLY A 219 0.04 -12.50 23.22
N TYR A 220 -0.45 -12.55 21.98
CA TYR A 220 -1.67 -11.88 21.55
C TYR A 220 -2.55 -12.84 20.75
N ARG A 221 -3.85 -12.62 20.78
CA ARG A 221 -4.83 -13.29 19.90
C ARG A 221 -5.99 -12.35 19.58
N LEU A 222 -6.80 -12.73 18.59
CA LEU A 222 -8.08 -12.06 18.31
C LEU A 222 -9.21 -12.74 19.09
N GLY A 223 -10.11 -11.89 19.60
CA GLY A 223 -11.36 -12.31 20.25
C GLY A 223 -12.51 -12.31 19.25
N ILE A 224 -12.47 -13.24 18.28
CA ILE A 224 -13.48 -13.38 17.20
C ILE A 224 -14.18 -14.72 17.29
#